data_543258681234c17c713a49e9298c7a74
#
_entry.id   543258681234c17c713a49e9298c7a74
#
_cell.length_a   1.000
_cell.length_b   1.000
_cell.length_c   1.000
_cell.angle_alpha   90.00
_cell.angle_beta   90.00
_cell.angle_gamma   90.00
#
_symmetry.space_group_name_H-M   'P 1'
#
loop_
_entity.id
_entity.type
_entity.pdbx_description
1 polymer ?
#
loop_
_entity_poly.entity_id
_entity_poly.type
_entity_poly.pdbx_seq_one_letter_code
_entity_poly.pdbx_strand_id
1 'polypeptide(L)'
;VLDLMKERQEALGASAILITHDLAVVSEYCEVVHVMYAGRIVESAPADELFRNPLNAYTRALLKSIPATHAKGDTLYTIPGLPPELKRSPDRCSFQERNTIGDRDKCVTDMRPELAEITPGHFVQNCPGCLA
;
A
#
# COMPACT_ATOMS: atom_id res chain seq x y z
N VAL A 1 16.52 9.38 15.83
CA VAL A 1 15.91 10.56 15.18
C VAL A 1 14.38 10.45 15.20
N LEU A 2 13.79 9.34 14.78
CA LEU A 2 12.33 9.17 14.73
C LEU A 2 11.68 9.23 16.12
N ASP A 3 12.29 8.62 17.13
CA ASP A 3 11.80 8.70 18.52
C ASP A 3 11.75 10.15 19.02
N LEU A 4 12.78 10.93 18.71
CA LEU A 4 12.80 12.34 19.07
C LEU A 4 11.73 13.15 18.33
N MET A 5 11.47 12.82 17.06
CA MET A 5 10.39 13.45 16.29
C MET A 5 9.03 13.13 16.90
N LYS A 6 8.79 11.88 17.28
CA LYS A 6 7.55 11.44 17.93
C LYS A 6 7.36 12.14 19.29
N GLU A 7 8.38 12.19 20.11
CA GLU A 7 8.37 12.90 21.40
C GLU A 7 8.02 14.38 21.21
N ARG A 8 8.60 15.05 20.23
CA ARG A 8 8.31 16.46 19.93
C ARG A 8 6.91 16.67 19.38
N GLN A 9 6.45 15.76 18.51
CA GLN A 9 5.07 15.78 18.01
C GLN A 9 4.07 15.68 19.15
N GLU A 10 4.24 14.75 20.07
CA GLU A 10 3.38 14.56 21.24
C GLU A 10 3.42 15.77 22.15
N ALA A 11 4.60 16.31 22.46
CA ALA A 11 4.78 17.48 23.32
C ALA A 11 4.12 18.75 22.75
N LEU A 12 4.06 18.90 21.45
CA LEU A 12 3.46 20.05 20.76
C LEU A 12 2.00 19.84 20.39
N GLY A 13 1.44 18.64 20.55
CA GLY A 13 0.10 18.29 20.07
C GLY A 13 -0.03 18.43 18.55
N ALA A 14 1.07 18.23 17.82
CA ALA A 14 1.13 18.40 16.37
C ALA A 14 0.84 17.08 15.63
N SER A 15 0.35 17.18 14.39
CA SER A 15 0.29 16.06 13.47
C SER A 15 1.54 16.02 12.59
N ALA A 16 1.96 14.81 12.19
CA ALA A 16 3.09 14.61 11.29
C ALA A 16 2.71 13.72 10.12
N ILE A 17 3.26 14.01 8.95
CA ILE A 17 3.16 13.15 7.78
C ILE A 17 4.57 12.62 7.48
N LEU A 18 4.71 11.30 7.49
CA LEU A 18 5.96 10.61 7.17
C LEU A 18 5.85 9.99 5.77
N ILE A 19 6.73 10.36 4.85
CA ILE A 19 6.83 9.77 3.52
C ILE A 19 8.07 8.89 3.49
N THR A 20 7.87 7.59 3.33
CA THR A 20 8.95 6.60 3.34
C THR A 20 8.58 5.37 2.52
N HIS A 21 9.57 4.59 2.13
CA HIS A 21 9.39 3.25 1.58
C HIS A 21 9.75 2.14 2.60
N ASP A 22 10.14 2.52 3.81
CA ASP A 22 10.50 1.57 4.88
C ASP A 22 9.26 1.19 5.68
N LEU A 23 8.75 0.00 5.42
CA LEU A 23 7.54 -0.52 6.07
C LEU A 23 7.75 -0.84 7.56
N ALA A 24 8.99 -1.11 8.00
CA ALA A 24 9.27 -1.30 9.42
C ALA A 24 9.09 0.02 10.18
N VAL A 25 9.59 1.11 9.62
CA VAL A 25 9.38 2.46 10.16
C VAL A 25 7.88 2.81 10.20
N VAL A 26 7.16 2.51 9.12
CA VAL A 26 5.71 2.77 9.05
C VAL A 26 4.96 2.00 10.14
N SER A 27 5.28 0.72 10.34
CA SER A 27 4.59 -0.12 11.34
C SER A 27 4.81 0.33 12.77
N GLU A 28 5.95 0.98 13.05
CA GLU A 28 6.34 1.40 14.40
C GLU A 28 5.88 2.83 14.75
N TYR A 29 5.86 3.74 13.76
CA TYR A 29 5.67 5.17 14.02
C TYR A 29 4.37 5.76 13.49
N CYS A 30 3.62 5.07 12.61
CA CYS A 30 2.43 5.59 11.98
C CYS A 30 1.15 4.99 12.56
N GLU A 31 0.15 5.84 12.82
CA GLU A 31 -1.19 5.40 13.24
C GLU A 31 -2.06 5.03 12.04
N VAL A 32 -1.97 5.80 10.97
CA VAL A 32 -2.68 5.57 9.70
C VAL A 32 -1.69 5.51 8.56
N VAL A 33 -1.90 4.60 7.64
CA VAL A 33 -1.04 4.37 6.49
C VAL A 33 -1.81 4.58 5.20
N HIS A 34 -1.21 5.35 4.29
CA HIS A 34 -1.69 5.52 2.92
C HIS A 34 -0.68 4.89 1.97
N VAL A 35 -1.06 3.79 1.34
CA VAL A 35 -0.23 3.14 0.33
C VAL A 35 -0.43 3.81 -1.02
N MET A 36 0.67 4.28 -1.61
CA MET A 36 0.66 4.94 -2.92
C MET A 36 1.27 4.05 -4.01
N TYR A 37 0.62 4.01 -5.15
CA TYR A 37 1.13 3.41 -6.36
C TYR A 37 0.79 4.28 -7.57
N ALA A 38 1.76 4.51 -8.45
CA ALA A 38 1.59 5.29 -9.67
C ALA A 38 0.91 6.66 -9.43
N GLY A 39 1.35 7.38 -8.36
CA GLY A 39 0.83 8.71 -8.01
C GLY A 39 -0.56 8.73 -7.38
N ARG A 40 -1.11 7.58 -7.00
CA ARG A 40 -2.44 7.46 -6.40
C ARG A 40 -2.41 6.63 -5.12
N ILE A 41 -3.27 6.98 -4.17
CA ILE A 41 -3.53 6.14 -3.01
C ILE A 41 -4.34 4.93 -3.48
N VAL A 42 -3.83 3.73 -3.23
CA VAL A 42 -4.47 2.47 -3.60
C VAL A 42 -5.16 1.80 -2.39
N GLU A 43 -4.68 2.09 -1.20
CA GLU A 43 -5.24 1.60 0.07
C GLU A 43 -4.90 2.56 1.20
N SER A 44 -5.79 2.70 2.16
CA SER A 44 -5.62 3.53 3.35
C SER A 44 -6.33 2.89 4.53
N ALA A 45 -5.60 2.64 5.61
CA ALA A 45 -6.16 2.03 6.82
C ALA A 45 -5.33 2.40 8.06
N PRO A 46 -5.85 2.15 9.28
CA PRO A 46 -5.02 2.08 10.48
C PRO A 46 -3.84 1.11 10.27
N ALA A 47 -2.67 1.46 10.80
CA ALA A 47 -1.44 0.70 10.51
C ALA A 47 -1.58 -0.78 10.87
N ASP A 48 -2.08 -1.10 12.06
CA ASP A 48 -2.28 -2.47 12.51
C ASP A 48 -3.24 -3.28 11.62
N GLU A 49 -4.31 -2.65 11.11
CA GLU A 49 -5.25 -3.27 10.18
C GLU A 49 -4.59 -3.51 8.81
N LEU A 50 -3.88 -2.53 8.27
CA LEU A 50 -3.22 -2.64 6.97
C LEU A 50 -2.17 -3.78 6.95
N PHE A 51 -1.39 -3.91 8.02
CA PHE A 51 -0.38 -4.97 8.12
C PHE A 51 -0.98 -6.35 8.37
N ARG A 52 -2.12 -6.43 9.07
CA ARG A 52 -2.80 -7.68 9.41
C ARG A 52 -3.71 -8.16 8.28
N ASN A 53 -4.41 -7.25 7.62
CA ASN A 53 -5.47 -7.55 6.65
C ASN A 53 -5.42 -6.61 5.43
N PRO A 54 -4.32 -6.63 4.63
CA PRO A 54 -4.22 -5.82 3.43
C PRO A 54 -5.20 -6.30 2.36
N LEU A 55 -6.01 -5.40 1.82
CA LEU A 55 -7.06 -5.73 0.85
C LEU A 55 -6.61 -5.52 -0.61
N ASN A 56 -5.73 -4.55 -0.87
CA ASN A 56 -5.26 -4.28 -2.22
C ASN A 56 -4.13 -5.24 -2.66
N ALA A 57 -4.20 -5.75 -3.88
CA ALA A 57 -3.18 -6.66 -4.43
C ALA A 57 -1.76 -6.07 -4.40
N TYR A 58 -1.60 -4.76 -4.66
CA TYR A 58 -0.29 -4.12 -4.57
C TYR A 58 0.23 -4.09 -3.14
N THR A 59 -0.62 -3.73 -2.16
CA THR A 59 -0.24 -3.74 -0.74
C THR A 59 0.17 -5.13 -0.28
N ARG A 60 -0.59 -6.16 -0.65
CA ARG A 60 -0.25 -7.57 -0.38
C ARG A 60 1.08 -7.97 -1.00
N ALA A 61 1.31 -7.58 -2.25
CA ALA A 61 2.57 -7.83 -2.96
C ALA A 61 3.75 -7.14 -2.27
N LEU A 62 3.55 -5.89 -1.84
CA LEU A 62 4.55 -5.09 -1.15
C LEU A 62 4.92 -5.72 0.21
N LEU A 63 3.93 -6.08 1.02
CA LEU A 63 4.17 -6.75 2.31
C LEU A 63 4.82 -8.12 2.13
N LYS A 64 4.44 -8.88 1.10
CA LYS A 64 5.05 -10.17 0.78
C LYS A 64 6.51 -10.04 0.34
N SER A 65 6.95 -8.89 -0.14
CA SER A 65 8.35 -8.66 -0.54
C SER A 65 9.28 -8.30 0.63
N ILE A 66 8.75 -8.16 1.87
CA ILE A 66 9.56 -7.82 3.04
C ILE A 66 10.40 -9.04 3.45
N PRO A 67 11.74 -8.92 3.55
CA PRO A 67 12.61 -10.04 3.93
C PRO A 67 12.28 -10.65 5.29
N ALA A 68 11.85 -9.85 6.25
CA ALA A 68 11.55 -10.29 7.61
C ALA A 68 10.33 -11.26 7.70
N THR A 69 9.51 -11.34 6.66
CA THR A 69 8.36 -12.25 6.60
C THR A 69 8.71 -13.63 6.04
N HIS A 70 9.97 -13.84 5.62
CA HIS A 70 10.44 -15.08 5.02
C HIS A 70 11.41 -15.83 5.93
N ALA A 71 11.38 -17.17 5.88
CA ALA A 71 12.37 -17.98 6.54
C ALA A 71 13.75 -17.85 5.88
N LYS A 72 14.81 -18.08 6.66
CA LYS A 72 16.18 -18.01 6.14
C LYS A 72 16.39 -19.08 5.05
N GLY A 73 16.65 -18.63 3.82
CA GLY A 73 16.84 -19.50 2.66
C GLY A 73 15.67 -19.53 1.68
N ASP A 74 14.54 -18.90 2.00
CA ASP A 74 13.42 -18.77 1.08
C ASP A 74 13.74 -17.77 -0.05
N THR A 75 13.16 -18.02 -1.22
CA THR A 75 13.22 -17.05 -2.33
C THR A 75 12.28 -15.90 -2.02
N LEU A 76 12.83 -14.68 -1.95
CA LEU A 76 12.04 -13.48 -1.72
C LEU A 76 11.07 -13.26 -2.89
N TYR A 77 9.82 -12.95 -2.55
CA TYR A 77 8.86 -12.50 -3.55
C TYR A 77 9.26 -11.12 -4.07
N THR A 78 9.25 -10.97 -5.39
CA THR A 78 9.47 -9.68 -6.05
C THR A 78 8.28 -9.35 -6.95
N ILE A 79 7.83 -8.10 -6.92
CA ILE A 79 6.78 -7.63 -7.82
C ILE A 79 7.35 -7.57 -9.24
N PRO A 80 6.81 -8.34 -10.21
CA PRO A 80 7.36 -8.42 -11.54
C PRO A 80 7.18 -7.12 -12.33
N GLY A 81 8.01 -6.94 -13.37
CA GLY A 81 7.95 -5.81 -14.30
C GLY A 81 8.42 -4.49 -13.69
N LEU A 82 8.38 -3.44 -14.50
CA LEU A 82 8.75 -2.08 -14.10
C LEU A 82 7.51 -1.28 -13.68
N PRO A 83 7.67 -0.30 -12.77
CA PRO A 83 6.63 0.69 -12.52
C PRO A 83 6.23 1.41 -13.83
N PRO A 84 4.95 1.79 -14.00
CA PRO A 84 4.52 2.47 -15.21
C PRO A 84 5.19 3.85 -15.34
N GLU A 85 5.55 4.23 -16.57
CA GLU A 85 5.94 5.60 -16.86
C GLU A 85 4.71 6.52 -16.80
N LEU A 86 4.72 7.45 -15.86
CA LEU A 86 3.59 8.36 -15.63
C LEU A 86 3.79 9.68 -16.37
N LYS A 87 3.55 9.70 -17.68
CA LYS A 87 3.42 10.96 -18.44
C LYS A 87 2.07 11.64 -18.20
N ARG A 88 1.06 10.87 -17.82
CA ARG A 88 -0.29 11.29 -17.40
C ARG A 88 -0.86 10.25 -16.44
N SER A 89 -1.85 10.66 -15.64
CA SER A 89 -2.54 9.73 -14.74
C SER A 89 -3.26 8.65 -15.57
N PRO A 90 -3.06 7.37 -15.25
CA PRO A 90 -3.71 6.28 -15.98
C PRO A 90 -5.24 6.31 -15.79
N ASP A 91 -5.97 5.97 -16.85
CA ASP A 91 -7.42 5.88 -16.86
C ASP A 91 -7.95 4.48 -16.56
N ARG A 92 -7.10 3.62 -16.01
CA ARG A 92 -7.36 2.22 -15.67
C ARG A 92 -6.64 1.83 -14.38
N CYS A 93 -6.80 0.59 -13.94
CA CYS A 93 -6.01 0.04 -12.85
C CYS A 93 -4.52 0.06 -13.20
N SER A 94 -3.74 0.88 -12.48
CA SER A 94 -2.30 1.07 -12.74
C SER A 94 -1.46 -0.16 -12.41
N PHE A 95 -1.96 -1.06 -11.55
CA PHE A 95 -1.25 -2.26 -11.12
C PHE A 95 -1.56 -3.49 -11.97
N GLN A 96 -2.53 -3.42 -12.90
CA GLN A 96 -3.01 -4.56 -13.68
C GLN A 96 -1.88 -5.40 -14.30
N GLU A 97 -0.94 -4.76 -14.98
CA GLU A 97 0.14 -5.47 -15.71
C GLU A 97 1.12 -6.21 -14.77
N ARG A 98 1.21 -5.77 -13.53
CA ARG A 98 2.10 -6.33 -12.49
C ARG A 98 1.36 -7.16 -11.44
N ASN A 99 0.03 -7.28 -11.58
CA ASN A 99 -0.80 -8.00 -10.62
C ASN A 99 -0.62 -9.52 -10.79
N THR A 100 0.11 -10.14 -9.89
CA THR A 100 0.33 -11.58 -9.81
C THR A 100 -0.25 -12.19 -8.53
N ILE A 101 -0.87 -11.37 -7.68
CA ILE A 101 -1.46 -11.79 -6.40
C ILE A 101 -2.98 -11.81 -6.45
N GLY A 102 -3.59 -10.82 -7.13
CA GLY A 102 -5.02 -10.77 -7.37
C GLY A 102 -5.41 -11.44 -8.69
N ASP A 103 -6.63 -11.17 -9.12
CA ASP A 103 -7.16 -11.66 -10.41
C ASP A 103 -6.96 -10.58 -11.48
N ARG A 104 -5.90 -10.72 -12.27
CA ARG A 104 -5.53 -9.76 -13.31
C ARG A 104 -6.64 -9.52 -14.33
N ASP A 105 -7.40 -10.56 -14.68
CA ASP A 105 -8.43 -10.50 -15.71
C ASP A 105 -9.67 -9.73 -15.25
N LYS A 106 -9.86 -9.58 -13.95
CA LYS A 106 -10.91 -8.75 -13.35
C LYS A 106 -10.49 -7.32 -13.05
N CYS A 107 -9.26 -6.94 -13.39
CA CYS A 107 -8.84 -5.54 -13.21
C CYS A 107 -9.63 -4.59 -14.11
N VAL A 108 -10.02 -3.45 -13.54
CA VAL A 108 -10.73 -2.38 -14.28
C VAL A 108 -9.82 -1.79 -15.35
N THR A 109 -10.28 -1.78 -16.60
CA THR A 109 -9.50 -1.38 -17.78
C THR A 109 -10.00 -0.11 -18.47
N ASP A 110 -11.21 0.31 -18.18
CA ASP A 110 -11.96 1.37 -18.87
C ASP A 110 -12.30 2.57 -17.98
N MET A 111 -12.00 2.48 -16.69
CA MET A 111 -12.19 3.57 -15.75
C MET A 111 -11.12 3.54 -14.65
N ARG A 112 -11.00 4.64 -13.94
CA ARG A 112 -10.15 4.71 -12.75
C ARG A 112 -10.87 4.08 -11.56
N PRO A 113 -10.26 3.10 -10.89
CA PRO A 113 -10.81 2.65 -9.61
C PRO A 113 -10.77 3.80 -8.60
N GLU A 114 -11.89 4.05 -7.94
CA GLU A 114 -11.99 5.04 -6.85
C GLU A 114 -11.77 4.36 -5.50
N LEU A 115 -11.32 5.14 -4.51
CA LEU A 115 -11.24 4.66 -3.14
C LEU A 115 -12.66 4.49 -2.59
N ALA A 116 -12.94 3.31 -2.07
CA ALA A 116 -14.18 2.98 -1.37
C ALA A 116 -13.86 2.49 0.04
N GLU A 117 -14.67 2.87 1.01
CA GLU A 117 -14.60 2.34 2.37
C GLU A 117 -15.22 0.95 2.38
N ILE A 118 -14.41 -0.06 2.70
CA ILE A 118 -14.85 -1.47 2.74
C ILE A 118 -15.23 -1.88 4.16
N THR A 119 -14.45 -1.45 5.13
CA THR A 119 -14.76 -1.54 6.56
C THR A 119 -14.46 -0.20 7.22
N PRO A 120 -15.03 0.10 8.39
CA PRO A 120 -14.83 1.40 9.03
C PRO A 120 -13.36 1.81 9.13
N GLY A 121 -12.99 2.93 8.48
CA GLY A 121 -11.64 3.46 8.43
C GLY A 121 -10.68 2.75 7.46
N HIS A 122 -11.12 1.71 6.74
CA HIS A 122 -10.31 1.00 5.76
C HIS A 122 -10.82 1.24 4.34
N PHE A 123 -10.06 2.01 3.59
CA PHE A 123 -10.37 2.43 2.22
C PHE A 123 -9.45 1.71 1.24
N VAL A 124 -9.99 1.25 0.13
CA VAL A 124 -9.23 0.59 -0.93
C VAL A 124 -9.78 0.97 -2.30
N GLN A 125 -8.93 0.98 -3.32
CA GLN A 125 -9.41 1.16 -4.70
C GLN A 125 -10.36 0.04 -5.08
N ASN A 126 -11.59 0.41 -5.48
CA ASN A 126 -12.63 -0.52 -5.89
C ASN A 126 -12.33 -1.13 -7.27
N CYS A 127 -11.38 -2.05 -7.29
CA CYS A 127 -10.97 -2.81 -8.46
C CYS A 127 -11.11 -4.31 -8.14
N PRO A 128 -12.07 -5.03 -8.74
CA PRO A 128 -12.31 -6.44 -8.42
C PRO A 128 -11.08 -7.33 -8.59
N GLY A 129 -10.18 -6.99 -9.49
CA GLY A 129 -8.94 -7.71 -9.69
C GLY A 129 -7.87 -7.47 -8.61
N CYS A 130 -8.01 -6.40 -7.83
CA CYS A 130 -7.06 -6.04 -6.76
C CYS A 130 -7.58 -6.30 -5.36
N LEU A 131 -8.90 -6.39 -5.18
CA LEU A 131 -9.51 -6.70 -3.89
C LEU A 131 -9.24 -8.15 -3.46
N ALA A 132 -8.99 -8.32 -2.15
CA ALA A 132 -8.89 -9.64 -1.54
C ALA A 132 -10.29 -10.21 -1.28
#